data_d6a76914750e5b8f7a1d0a55570926e0
#
_entry.id   d6a76914750e5b8f7a1d0a55570926e0
#
_cell.length_a   1.000
_cell.length_b   1.000
_cell.length_c   1.000
_cell.angle_alpha   90.00
_cell.angle_beta   90.00
_cell.angle_gamma   90.00
#
_symmetry.space_group_name_H-M   'P 1'
#
loop_
_entity.id
_entity.type
_entity.pdbx_description
1 polymer ?
#
loop_
_entity_poly.entity_id
_entity_poly.type
_entity_poly.pdbx_seq_one_letter_code
_entity_poly.pdbx_strand_id
1 'polypeptide(L)'
;QETIGASDAVMKINGVEVTRSTNSFENVIDGLTFDITETGSSTIKVQQDLGAVADRVQGFVDKFNSLQSTIDSLAGFNAEAGVGSLLTGDSTVRSIQNQLRQVLTRVVPGLENSSVRSLADVGITTNFETGGLEFDRAKFEEQLKNNPDDVTALFAEQGRTSDSQVEFV
;
A
#
# COMPACT_ATOMS: atom_id res chain seq x y z
N GLN A 1 23.60 -47.98 20.67
CA GLN A 1 24.90 -47.33 20.55
C GLN A 1 24.70 -46.09 19.67
N GLU A 2 24.90 -44.93 20.24
CA GLU A 2 24.93 -43.68 19.50
C GLU A 2 26.25 -43.69 18.71
N THR A 3 26.16 -43.71 17.40
CA THR A 3 27.33 -43.81 16.51
C THR A 3 27.82 -42.43 16.05
N ILE A 4 26.99 -41.37 16.22
CA ILE A 4 27.37 -39.99 15.94
C ILE A 4 26.78 -39.15 17.07
N GLY A 5 27.63 -38.44 17.84
CA GLY A 5 27.15 -37.48 18.84
C GLY A 5 26.43 -36.30 18.20
N ALA A 6 25.42 -35.80 18.88
CA ALA A 6 24.74 -34.55 18.47
C ALA A 6 25.75 -33.40 18.47
N SER A 7 25.74 -32.58 17.46
CA SER A 7 26.56 -31.36 17.36
C SER A 7 25.64 -30.16 17.07
N ASP A 8 26.06 -29.00 17.57
CA ASP A 8 25.34 -27.75 17.29
C ASP A 8 25.41 -27.40 15.80
N ALA A 9 24.37 -26.79 15.32
CA ALA A 9 24.31 -26.23 13.97
C ALA A 9 25.13 -24.93 13.93
N VAL A 10 25.96 -24.80 12.91
CA VAL A 10 26.80 -23.61 12.69
C VAL A 10 26.46 -22.99 11.35
N MET A 11 26.13 -21.70 11.36
CA MET A 11 25.86 -20.91 10.17
C MET A 11 26.76 -19.67 10.13
N LYS A 12 27.25 -19.32 8.95
CA LYS A 12 28.06 -18.12 8.76
C LYS A 12 27.30 -17.12 7.85
N ILE A 13 26.96 -15.96 8.40
CA ILE A 13 26.25 -14.90 7.67
C ILE A 13 27.17 -13.68 7.55
N ASN A 14 27.44 -13.25 6.32
CA ASN A 14 28.34 -12.11 6.04
C ASN A 14 29.68 -12.17 6.79
N GLY A 15 30.21 -13.40 6.98
CA GLY A 15 31.48 -13.63 7.69
C GLY A 15 31.33 -13.79 9.20
N VAL A 16 30.18 -13.55 9.79
CA VAL A 16 29.90 -13.76 11.22
C VAL A 16 29.37 -15.18 11.44
N GLU A 17 30.01 -15.92 12.36
CA GLU A 17 29.61 -17.27 12.72
C GLU A 17 28.60 -17.25 13.87
N VAL A 18 27.50 -17.99 13.69
CA VAL A 18 26.42 -18.13 14.67
C VAL A 18 26.20 -19.63 14.90
N THR A 19 26.18 -20.05 16.17
CA THR A 19 25.94 -21.43 16.58
C THR A 19 24.60 -21.55 17.30
N ARG A 20 23.87 -22.62 17.01
CA ARG A 20 22.58 -22.96 17.66
C ARG A 20 22.53 -24.47 17.93
N SER A 21 21.81 -24.82 19.00
CA SER A 21 21.53 -26.22 19.33
C SER A 21 20.45 -26.86 18.44
N THR A 22 19.82 -26.07 17.57
CA THR A 22 18.81 -26.50 16.58
C THR A 22 19.22 -26.03 15.21
N ASN A 23 18.60 -26.58 14.15
CA ASN A 23 18.81 -26.14 12.77
C ASN A 23 18.03 -24.85 12.43
N SER A 24 17.30 -24.26 13.39
CA SER A 24 16.58 -23.00 13.20
C SER A 24 17.35 -21.83 13.79
N PHE A 25 17.60 -20.81 12.99
CA PHE A 25 18.34 -19.60 13.34
C PHE A 25 17.39 -18.40 13.29
N GLU A 26 16.79 -18.11 14.43
CA GLU A 26 15.85 -16.98 14.59
C GLU A 26 16.62 -15.69 14.95
N ASN A 27 16.13 -14.55 14.44
CA ASN A 27 16.61 -13.22 14.80
C ASN A 27 18.13 -12.98 14.60
N VAL A 28 18.74 -13.68 13.66
CA VAL A 28 20.13 -13.38 13.26
C VAL A 28 20.16 -12.17 12.32
N ILE A 29 19.11 -12.00 11.54
CA ILE A 29 18.77 -10.78 10.82
C ILE A 29 17.35 -10.46 11.23
N ASP A 30 17.07 -9.20 11.58
CA ASP A 30 15.75 -8.76 12.02
C ASP A 30 14.65 -9.18 11.04
N GLY A 31 13.61 -9.85 11.55
CA GLY A 31 12.47 -10.31 10.76
C GLY A 31 12.71 -11.55 9.90
N LEU A 32 13.87 -12.21 10.00
CA LEU A 32 14.16 -13.43 9.24
C LEU A 32 14.45 -14.60 10.17
N THR A 33 13.91 -15.77 9.81
CA THR A 33 14.23 -17.08 10.39
C THR A 33 14.82 -17.96 9.29
N PHE A 34 15.91 -18.64 9.59
CA PHE A 34 16.56 -19.56 8.65
C PHE A 34 16.48 -20.98 9.21
N ASP A 35 15.84 -21.88 8.47
CA ASP A 35 15.82 -23.30 8.76
C ASP A 35 16.81 -24.02 7.82
N ILE A 36 17.85 -24.61 8.40
CA ILE A 36 18.93 -25.26 7.66
C ILE A 36 18.61 -26.74 7.52
N THR A 37 18.50 -27.23 6.30
CA THR A 37 18.20 -28.63 5.99
C THR A 37 19.43 -29.41 5.56
N GLU A 38 20.42 -28.72 4.98
CA GLU A 38 21.64 -29.33 4.46
C GLU A 38 22.86 -28.40 4.67
N THR A 39 24.04 -28.96 4.64
CA THR A 39 25.30 -28.20 4.63
C THR A 39 25.60 -27.65 3.24
N GLY A 40 26.00 -26.40 3.16
CA GLY A 40 26.33 -25.75 1.88
C GLY A 40 26.44 -24.25 1.99
N SER A 41 26.43 -23.55 0.86
CA SER A 41 26.36 -22.09 0.80
C SER A 41 25.23 -21.65 -0.09
N SER A 42 24.52 -20.60 0.34
CA SER A 42 23.42 -20.00 -0.42
C SER A 42 23.52 -18.48 -0.36
N THR A 43 23.02 -17.82 -1.38
CA THR A 43 22.87 -16.36 -1.40
C THR A 43 21.40 -16.01 -1.32
N ILE A 44 21.03 -15.30 -0.27
CA ILE A 44 19.67 -14.83 -0.05
C ILE A 44 19.62 -13.34 -0.42
N LYS A 45 18.68 -12.96 -1.27
CA LYS A 45 18.38 -11.57 -1.60
C LYS A 45 17.02 -11.22 -0.99
N VAL A 46 17.03 -10.25 -0.08
CA VAL A 46 15.79 -9.67 0.44
C VAL A 46 15.46 -8.45 -0.42
N GLN A 47 14.29 -8.45 -1.02
CA GLN A 47 13.79 -7.35 -1.84
C GLN A 47 12.38 -7.00 -1.39
N GLN A 48 12.03 -5.72 -1.45
CA GLN A 48 10.66 -5.29 -1.25
C GLN A 48 9.78 -5.84 -2.38
N ASP A 49 8.65 -6.42 -2.03
CA ASP A 49 7.64 -6.83 -3.01
C ASP A 49 6.79 -5.62 -3.43
N LEU A 50 7.32 -4.86 -4.38
CA LEU A 50 6.64 -3.68 -4.91
C LEU A 50 5.31 -4.06 -5.58
N GLY A 51 5.24 -5.27 -6.16
CA GLY A 51 4.03 -5.79 -6.79
C GLY A 51 2.91 -6.00 -5.79
N ALA A 52 3.19 -6.60 -4.64
CA ALA A 52 2.18 -6.81 -3.59
C ALA A 52 1.65 -5.48 -3.03
N VAL A 53 2.49 -4.44 -2.95
CA VAL A 53 2.04 -3.09 -2.55
C VAL A 53 1.16 -2.49 -3.64
N ALA A 54 1.55 -2.58 -4.90
CA ALA A 54 0.77 -2.08 -6.03
C ALA A 54 -0.60 -2.78 -6.14
N ASP A 55 -0.67 -4.09 -5.86
CA ASP A 55 -1.94 -4.84 -5.84
C ASP A 55 -2.91 -4.33 -4.77
N ARG A 56 -2.40 -3.92 -3.60
CA ARG A 56 -3.24 -3.30 -2.55
C ARG A 56 -3.78 -1.95 -2.99
N VAL A 57 -2.97 -1.16 -3.68
CA VAL A 57 -3.39 0.14 -4.24
C VAL A 57 -4.42 -0.06 -5.33
N GLN A 58 -4.23 -1.02 -6.24
CA GLN A 58 -5.24 -1.40 -7.24
C GLN A 58 -6.55 -1.78 -6.58
N GLY A 59 -6.51 -2.63 -5.55
CA GLY A 59 -7.71 -3.01 -4.79
C GLY A 59 -8.43 -1.83 -4.11
N PHE A 60 -7.69 -0.80 -3.69
CA PHE A 60 -8.29 0.45 -3.21
C PHE A 60 -9.01 1.19 -4.35
N VAL A 61 -8.35 1.35 -5.51
CA VAL A 61 -8.90 2.01 -6.69
C VAL A 61 -10.18 1.31 -7.15
N ASP A 62 -10.17 -0.01 -7.22
CA ASP A 62 -11.34 -0.81 -7.63
C ASP A 62 -12.54 -0.63 -6.69
N LYS A 63 -12.28 -0.62 -5.37
CA LYS A 63 -13.32 -0.39 -4.36
C LYS A 63 -13.87 1.04 -4.42
N PHE A 64 -13.00 2.03 -4.64
CA PHE A 64 -13.42 3.40 -4.83
C PHE A 64 -14.31 3.54 -6.07
N ASN A 65 -13.92 2.96 -7.20
CA ASN A 65 -14.70 2.99 -8.44
C ASN A 65 -16.04 2.27 -8.28
N SER A 66 -16.09 1.18 -7.52
CA SER A 66 -17.34 0.50 -7.19
C SER A 66 -18.27 1.37 -6.32
N LEU A 67 -17.70 2.09 -5.35
CA LEU A 67 -18.46 3.05 -4.53
C LEU A 67 -19.00 4.19 -5.41
N GLN A 68 -18.17 4.76 -6.29
CA GLN A 68 -18.58 5.83 -7.20
C GLN A 68 -19.73 5.38 -8.09
N SER A 69 -19.62 4.19 -8.71
CA SER A 69 -20.68 3.60 -9.53
C SER A 69 -21.99 3.40 -8.73
N THR A 70 -21.90 2.99 -7.46
CA THR A 70 -23.06 2.85 -6.58
C THR A 70 -23.71 4.20 -6.31
N ILE A 71 -22.90 5.23 -6.01
CA ILE A 71 -23.40 6.59 -5.80
C ILE A 71 -24.10 7.10 -7.07
N ASP A 72 -23.49 6.90 -8.24
CA ASP A 72 -24.04 7.34 -9.52
C ASP A 72 -25.37 6.62 -9.83
N SER A 73 -25.49 5.35 -9.50
CA SER A 73 -26.75 4.60 -9.68
C SER A 73 -27.87 5.06 -8.74
N LEU A 74 -27.52 5.49 -7.53
CA LEU A 74 -28.49 5.93 -6.52
C LEU A 74 -28.86 7.42 -6.64
N ALA A 75 -27.94 8.26 -7.11
CA ALA A 75 -28.12 9.71 -7.16
C ALA A 75 -28.16 10.27 -8.59
N GLY A 76 -27.85 9.45 -9.60
CA GLY A 76 -27.87 9.84 -11.00
C GLY A 76 -29.26 10.12 -11.55
N PHE A 77 -29.30 10.80 -12.70
CA PHE A 77 -30.52 11.01 -13.49
C PHE A 77 -30.45 10.12 -14.74
N ASN A 78 -31.47 9.26 -14.92
CA ASN A 78 -31.59 8.50 -16.16
C ASN A 78 -32.27 9.36 -17.22
N ALA A 79 -31.45 9.91 -18.12
CA ALA A 79 -31.96 10.79 -19.18
C ALA A 79 -32.87 10.06 -20.19
N GLU A 80 -32.64 8.75 -20.42
CA GLU A 80 -33.48 7.96 -21.36
C GLU A 80 -34.86 7.64 -20.78
N ALA A 81 -34.92 7.37 -19.47
CA ALA A 81 -36.18 7.10 -18.77
C ALA A 81 -36.89 8.37 -18.29
N GLY A 82 -36.22 9.52 -18.30
CA GLY A 82 -36.73 10.78 -17.80
C GLY A 82 -37.02 10.82 -16.30
N VAL A 83 -36.43 9.88 -15.53
CA VAL A 83 -36.63 9.73 -14.10
C VAL A 83 -35.32 9.87 -13.31
N GLY A 84 -35.42 10.54 -12.18
CA GLY A 84 -34.30 10.58 -11.21
C GLY A 84 -34.24 9.32 -10.36
N SER A 85 -33.06 8.95 -9.97
CA SER A 85 -32.83 7.90 -8.96
C SER A 85 -33.30 8.37 -7.57
N LEU A 86 -33.33 7.46 -6.59
CA LEU A 86 -33.86 7.71 -5.24
C LEU A 86 -33.26 8.94 -4.54
N LEU A 87 -31.99 9.26 -4.80
CA LEU A 87 -31.23 10.36 -4.19
C LEU A 87 -30.88 11.45 -5.20
N THR A 88 -31.58 11.52 -6.34
CA THR A 88 -31.33 12.56 -7.35
C THR A 88 -31.54 13.95 -6.74
N GLY A 89 -30.47 14.76 -6.81
CA GLY A 89 -30.52 16.12 -6.25
C GLY A 89 -30.21 16.20 -4.74
N ASP A 90 -29.97 15.09 -4.05
CA ASP A 90 -29.62 15.11 -2.64
C ASP A 90 -28.31 15.87 -2.40
N SER A 91 -28.37 16.86 -1.51
CA SER A 91 -27.23 17.72 -1.20
C SER A 91 -26.16 16.99 -0.39
N THR A 92 -26.54 16.00 0.40
CA THR A 92 -25.62 15.21 1.22
C THR A 92 -24.72 14.35 0.34
N VAL A 93 -25.30 13.68 -0.66
CA VAL A 93 -24.55 12.88 -1.63
C VAL A 93 -23.55 13.75 -2.39
N ARG A 94 -23.98 14.91 -2.88
CA ARG A 94 -23.08 15.86 -3.56
C ARG A 94 -21.96 16.37 -2.65
N SER A 95 -22.27 16.62 -1.38
CA SER A 95 -21.26 17.03 -0.39
C SER A 95 -20.21 15.93 -0.18
N ILE A 96 -20.64 14.66 -0.03
CA ILE A 96 -19.74 13.51 0.12
C ILE A 96 -18.84 13.36 -1.12
N GLN A 97 -19.42 13.41 -2.33
CA GLN A 97 -18.64 13.32 -3.57
C GLN A 97 -17.59 14.43 -3.68
N ASN A 98 -17.96 15.67 -3.32
CA ASN A 98 -17.03 16.80 -3.33
C ASN A 98 -15.90 16.63 -2.30
N GLN A 99 -16.23 16.17 -1.08
CA GLN A 99 -15.22 15.91 -0.04
C GLN A 99 -14.27 14.79 -0.47
N LEU A 100 -14.76 13.69 -1.01
CA LEU A 100 -13.95 12.60 -1.55
C LEU A 100 -12.99 13.11 -2.63
N ARG A 101 -13.50 13.90 -3.57
CA ARG A 101 -12.67 14.48 -4.65
C ARG A 101 -11.59 15.41 -4.10
N GLN A 102 -11.93 16.25 -3.13
CA GLN A 102 -10.96 17.15 -2.50
C GLN A 102 -9.83 16.37 -1.80
N VAL A 103 -10.16 15.31 -1.07
CA VAL A 103 -9.15 14.47 -0.39
C VAL A 103 -8.21 13.83 -1.40
N LEU A 104 -8.74 13.32 -2.52
CA LEU A 104 -7.96 12.59 -3.53
C LEU A 104 -7.06 13.51 -4.38
N THR A 105 -7.45 14.78 -4.57
CA THR A 105 -6.71 15.70 -5.47
C THR A 105 -5.80 16.68 -4.76
N ARG A 106 -5.87 16.76 -3.43
CA ARG A 106 -5.07 17.72 -2.67
C ARG A 106 -3.58 17.35 -2.63
N VAL A 107 -2.75 18.37 -2.55
CA VAL A 107 -1.37 18.21 -2.07
C VAL A 107 -1.42 17.91 -0.58
N VAL A 108 -0.67 16.90 -0.14
CA VAL A 108 -0.66 16.49 1.26
C VAL A 108 0.13 17.50 2.08
N PRO A 109 -0.44 18.05 3.17
CA PRO A 109 0.26 18.98 4.04
C PRO A 109 1.54 18.35 4.60
N GLY A 110 2.64 19.12 4.56
CA GLY A 110 3.95 18.66 5.00
C GLY A 110 4.80 18.02 3.91
N LEU A 111 4.21 17.73 2.73
CA LEU A 111 4.93 17.16 1.58
C LEU A 111 5.16 18.17 0.44
N GLU A 112 5.00 19.47 0.70
CA GLU A 112 5.08 20.51 -0.35
C GLU A 112 6.45 20.55 -1.06
N ASN A 113 7.51 20.13 -0.35
CA ASN A 113 8.89 20.08 -0.86
C ASN A 113 9.36 18.66 -1.20
N SER A 114 8.49 17.66 -1.07
CA SER A 114 8.79 16.27 -1.40
C SER A 114 8.70 16.01 -2.90
N SER A 115 9.34 14.95 -3.38
CA SER A 115 9.20 14.46 -4.77
C SER A 115 7.81 13.91 -5.03
N VAL A 116 7.12 13.45 -3.99
CA VAL A 116 5.77 12.88 -4.02
C VAL A 116 4.90 13.69 -3.07
N ARG A 117 3.96 14.45 -3.62
CA ARG A 117 3.12 15.41 -2.86
C ARG A 117 1.64 15.07 -2.89
N SER A 118 1.22 14.31 -3.89
CA SER A 118 -0.18 13.98 -4.16
C SER A 118 -0.32 12.57 -4.72
N LEU A 119 -1.54 12.04 -4.72
CA LEU A 119 -1.83 10.75 -5.34
C LEU A 119 -1.51 10.72 -6.84
N ALA A 120 -1.62 11.85 -7.53
CA ALA A 120 -1.27 11.95 -8.96
C ALA A 120 0.22 11.75 -9.22
N ASP A 121 1.08 12.12 -8.28
CA ASP A 121 2.53 11.95 -8.39
C ASP A 121 2.90 10.45 -8.38
N VAL A 122 2.12 9.63 -7.69
CA VAL A 122 2.29 8.16 -7.64
C VAL A 122 1.40 7.40 -8.64
N GLY A 123 0.83 8.10 -9.64
CA GLY A 123 0.07 7.45 -10.70
C GLY A 123 -1.39 7.13 -10.37
N ILE A 124 -1.96 7.70 -9.30
CA ILE A 124 -3.39 7.61 -9.02
C ILE A 124 -4.03 8.94 -9.43
N THR A 125 -4.79 8.94 -10.51
CA THR A 125 -5.42 10.15 -11.07
C THR A 125 -6.94 10.02 -11.07
N THR A 126 -7.63 11.15 -11.09
CA THR A 126 -9.09 11.18 -11.18
C THR A 126 -9.50 11.33 -12.64
N ASN A 127 -10.35 10.45 -13.12
CA ASN A 127 -11.05 10.63 -14.37
C ASN A 127 -12.19 11.63 -14.17
N PHE A 128 -12.09 12.78 -14.83
CA PHE A 128 -13.06 13.88 -14.64
C PHE A 128 -14.42 13.60 -15.27
N GLU A 129 -14.51 12.68 -16.22
CA GLU A 129 -15.77 12.32 -16.87
C GLU A 129 -16.61 11.38 -15.99
N THR A 130 -15.93 10.40 -15.39
CA THR A 130 -16.60 9.37 -14.57
C THR A 130 -16.53 9.63 -13.07
N GLY A 131 -15.68 10.55 -12.63
CA GLY A 131 -15.38 10.77 -11.21
C GLY A 131 -14.62 9.62 -10.55
N GLY A 132 -14.28 8.57 -11.30
CA GLY A 132 -13.52 7.42 -10.85
C GLY A 132 -12.02 7.69 -10.77
N LEU A 133 -11.28 6.72 -10.24
CA LEU A 133 -9.82 6.73 -10.19
C LEU A 133 -9.23 5.86 -11.30
N GLU A 134 -8.14 6.32 -11.85
CA GLU A 134 -7.26 5.57 -12.75
C GLU A 134 -5.94 5.30 -12.02
N PHE A 135 -5.35 4.12 -12.23
CA PHE A 135 -4.11 3.72 -11.60
C PHE A 135 -3.06 3.31 -12.63
N ASP A 136 -1.98 4.07 -12.68
CA ASP A 136 -0.77 3.73 -13.43
C ASP A 136 0.18 2.94 -12.51
N ARG A 137 0.07 1.62 -12.60
CA ARG A 137 0.88 0.70 -11.81
C ARG A 137 2.38 0.88 -12.05
N ALA A 138 2.80 1.09 -13.29
CA ALA A 138 4.21 1.20 -13.64
C ALA A 138 4.82 2.46 -12.99
N LYS A 139 4.11 3.58 -13.06
CA LYS A 139 4.50 4.82 -12.39
C LYS A 139 4.54 4.66 -10.88
N PHE A 140 3.57 3.95 -10.29
CA PHE A 140 3.54 3.68 -8.86
C PHE A 140 4.75 2.89 -8.40
N GLU A 141 5.04 1.77 -9.06
CA GLU A 141 6.18 0.91 -8.73
C GLU A 141 7.52 1.65 -8.90
N GLU A 142 7.63 2.51 -9.93
CA GLU A 142 8.79 3.38 -10.12
C GLU A 142 8.97 4.38 -8.98
N GLN A 143 7.90 5.07 -8.57
CA GLN A 143 7.95 6.01 -7.46
C GLN A 143 8.25 5.31 -6.13
N LEU A 144 7.63 4.17 -5.87
CA LEU A 144 7.88 3.38 -4.66
C LEU A 144 9.32 2.87 -4.59
N LYS A 145 9.93 2.55 -5.73
CA LYS A 145 11.34 2.14 -5.81
C LYS A 145 12.31 3.30 -5.59
N ASN A 146 12.03 4.45 -6.20
CA ASN A 146 12.95 5.59 -6.21
C ASN A 146 12.80 6.50 -4.99
N ASN A 147 11.58 6.61 -4.45
CA ASN A 147 11.21 7.52 -3.36
C ASN A 147 10.34 6.80 -2.30
N PRO A 148 10.81 5.68 -1.70
CA PRO A 148 9.99 4.84 -0.81
C PRO A 148 9.49 5.59 0.43
N ASP A 149 10.31 6.47 1.01
CA ASP A 149 9.96 7.24 2.20
C ASP A 149 8.88 8.28 1.89
N ASP A 150 8.99 8.97 0.74
CA ASP A 150 8.00 9.95 0.29
C ASP A 150 6.66 9.29 -0.01
N VAL A 151 6.67 8.13 -0.68
CA VAL A 151 5.45 7.34 -0.94
C VAL A 151 4.82 6.87 0.36
N THR A 152 5.62 6.39 1.31
CA THR A 152 5.12 5.97 2.63
C THR A 152 4.50 7.15 3.37
N ALA A 153 5.16 8.31 3.40
CA ALA A 153 4.66 9.53 4.02
C ALA A 153 3.35 10.01 3.37
N LEU A 154 3.24 9.94 2.04
CA LEU A 154 2.01 10.29 1.31
C LEU A 154 0.81 9.50 1.83
N PHE A 155 0.93 8.18 1.96
CA PHE A 155 -0.17 7.34 2.42
C PHE A 155 -0.42 7.45 3.94
N ALA A 156 0.63 7.66 4.75
CA ALA A 156 0.51 7.89 6.18
C ALA A 156 -0.24 9.20 6.48
N GLU A 157 0.14 10.28 5.80
CA GLU A 157 -0.50 11.59 5.98
C GLU A 157 -1.93 11.66 5.40
N GLN A 158 -2.22 10.92 4.32
CA GLN A 158 -3.60 10.79 3.83
C GLN A 158 -4.52 10.10 4.84
N GLY A 159 -3.98 9.21 5.69
CA GLY A 159 -4.73 8.56 6.76
C GLY A 159 -4.95 9.43 7.99
N ARG A 160 -4.25 10.56 8.13
CA ARG A 160 -4.45 11.48 9.24
C ARG A 160 -5.68 12.35 8.98
N THR A 161 -6.66 12.29 9.87
CA THR A 161 -7.75 13.26 9.90
C THR A 161 -7.23 14.57 10.50
N SER A 162 -7.76 15.70 10.06
CA SER A 162 -7.40 17.03 10.54
C SER A 162 -7.72 17.29 12.03
N ASP A 163 -8.31 16.30 12.68
CA ASP A 163 -8.59 16.33 14.13
C ASP A 163 -7.44 15.62 14.86
N SER A 164 -6.41 16.40 15.14
CA SER A 164 -5.10 16.01 15.66
C SER A 164 -5.11 15.61 17.13
N GLN A 165 -5.89 14.58 17.50
CA GLN A 165 -5.85 14.02 18.85
C GLN A 165 -5.72 12.47 18.85
N VAL A 166 -5.45 11.82 17.73
CA VAL A 166 -5.17 10.39 17.69
C VAL A 166 -3.73 10.17 17.24
N GLU A 167 -2.83 10.13 18.19
CA GLU A 167 -1.49 9.61 18.05
C GLU A 167 -1.60 8.08 17.95
N PHE A 168 -1.31 7.50 16.79
CA PHE A 168 -1.14 6.06 16.67
C PHE A 168 0.25 5.70 17.21
N VAL A 169 0.27 5.03 18.36
CA VAL A 169 1.46 4.38 18.94
C VAL A 169 1.67 3.02 18.29
#